data_3ea378cbd123c5cff4fb3e8a19e32a30
#
_entry.id   3ea378cbd123c5cff4fb3e8a19e32a30
#
_cell.length_a   1.000
_cell.length_b   1.000
_cell.length_c   1.000
_cell.angle_alpha   90.00
_cell.angle_beta   90.00
_cell.angle_gamma   90.00
#
_symmetry.space_group_name_H-M   'P 1'
#
loop_
_entity.id
_entity.type
_entity.pdbx_description
1 polymer ?
#
loop_
_entity_poly.entity_id
_entity_poly.type
_entity_poly.pdbx_seq_one_letter_code
_entity_poly.pdbx_strand_id
1 'polypeptide(L)'
;MTRVLHILDHSLPLQSGYTFRTRAILTSLQKAGVEVRAITGARHSAEGPPRETIDGLTFERLPAAPVPGGPPGLREWREIETLRKQIERVAHDWRPDILHAHSPALCGMAGLRAARRLGLPLVYEIRA
;
A
#
# COMPACT_ATOMS: atom_id res chain seq x y z
N MET A 1 2.27 -12.86 16.69
CA MET A 1 1.12 -12.25 16.00
C MET A 1 1.50 -11.95 14.56
N THR A 2 0.64 -12.31 13.63
CA THR A 2 0.91 -12.10 12.20
C THR A 2 0.76 -10.62 11.84
N ARG A 3 1.74 -10.09 11.13
CA ARG A 3 1.72 -8.72 10.63
C ARG A 3 1.54 -8.73 9.12
N VAL A 4 0.54 -8.02 8.63
CA VAL A 4 0.25 -7.91 7.21
C VAL A 4 0.36 -6.45 6.78
N LEU A 5 1.22 -6.18 5.82
CA LEU A 5 1.36 -4.86 5.21
C LEU A 5 0.53 -4.84 3.94
N HIS A 6 -0.49 -3.98 3.92
CA HIS A 6 -1.38 -3.81 2.78
C HIS A 6 -0.88 -2.70 1.88
N ILE A 7 -0.90 -2.93 0.58
CA ILE A 7 -0.44 -1.97 -0.44
C ILE A 7 -1.68 -1.53 -1.21
N LEU A 8 -1.99 -0.24 -1.13
CA LEU A 8 -3.22 0.35 -1.62
C LEU A 8 -2.95 1.46 -2.62
N ASP A 9 -3.87 1.66 -3.56
CA ASP A 9 -3.82 2.80 -4.47
C ASP A 9 -4.14 4.10 -3.71
N HIS A 10 -5.18 4.07 -2.91
CA HIS A 10 -5.57 5.20 -2.05
C HIS A 10 -6.31 4.69 -0.80
N SER A 11 -6.48 5.56 0.18
CA SER A 11 -7.11 5.22 1.45
C SER A 11 -7.88 6.40 2.03
N LEU A 12 -8.45 6.21 3.22
CA LEU A 12 -9.02 7.31 3.97
C LEU A 12 -7.99 8.46 4.13
N PRO A 13 -8.40 9.72 4.11
CA PRO A 13 -9.77 10.21 4.16
C PRO A 13 -10.48 10.31 2.80
N LEU A 14 -9.88 9.84 1.70
CA LEU A 14 -10.55 9.84 0.40
C LEU A 14 -11.78 8.93 0.45
N GLN A 15 -12.93 9.44 0.04
CA GLN A 15 -14.18 8.71 0.06
C GLN A 15 -14.45 8.06 -1.29
N SER A 16 -14.42 6.73 -1.32
CA SER A 16 -14.71 5.93 -2.51
C SER A 16 -15.13 4.54 -2.08
N GLY A 17 -15.74 3.79 -2.97
CA GLY A 17 -16.08 2.39 -2.70
C GLY A 17 -14.85 1.55 -2.38
N TYR A 18 -13.74 1.83 -3.07
CA TYR A 18 -12.46 1.21 -2.81
C TYR A 18 -12.00 1.46 -1.36
N THR A 19 -12.05 2.71 -0.92
CA THR A 19 -11.61 3.11 0.42
C THR A 19 -12.45 2.47 1.51
N PHE A 20 -13.79 2.49 1.36
CA PHE A 20 -14.68 1.91 2.36
C PHE A 20 -14.53 0.40 2.46
N ARG A 21 -14.38 -0.29 1.33
CA ARG A 21 -14.14 -1.73 1.31
C ARG A 21 -12.82 -2.09 1.99
N THR A 22 -11.78 -1.35 1.68
CA THR A 22 -10.45 -1.54 2.30
C THR A 22 -10.53 -1.38 3.81
N ARG A 23 -11.17 -0.31 4.28
CA ARG A 23 -11.36 -0.08 5.71
C ARG A 23 -12.06 -1.26 6.39
N ALA A 24 -13.12 -1.78 5.77
CA ALA A 24 -13.85 -2.92 6.32
C ALA A 24 -12.97 -4.16 6.43
N ILE A 25 -12.17 -4.44 5.40
CA ILE A 25 -11.24 -5.57 5.39
C ILE A 25 -10.20 -5.43 6.48
N LEU A 26 -9.55 -4.28 6.56
CA LEU A 26 -8.49 -4.03 7.55
C LEU A 26 -9.04 -4.11 8.99
N THR A 27 -10.21 -3.54 9.22
CA THR A 27 -10.86 -3.59 10.54
C THR A 27 -11.21 -5.02 10.93
N SER A 28 -11.73 -5.80 9.98
CA SER A 28 -12.05 -7.21 10.22
C SER A 28 -10.81 -8.03 10.58
N LEU A 29 -9.70 -7.79 9.89
CA LEU A 29 -8.43 -8.47 10.19
C LEU A 29 -7.93 -8.11 11.57
N GLN A 30 -8.01 -6.86 11.98
CA GLN A 30 -7.62 -6.45 13.33
C GLN A 30 -8.45 -7.14 14.40
N LYS A 31 -9.76 -7.26 14.19
CA LYS A 31 -10.65 -7.97 15.11
C LYS A 31 -10.31 -9.45 15.21
N ALA A 32 -9.78 -10.02 14.14
CA ALA A 32 -9.33 -11.41 14.12
C ALA A 32 -7.93 -11.61 14.74
N GLY A 33 -7.30 -10.56 15.25
CA GLY A 33 -6.00 -10.65 15.91
C GLY A 33 -4.80 -10.46 14.98
N VAL A 34 -5.01 -10.00 13.75
CA VAL A 34 -3.93 -9.71 12.80
C VAL A 34 -3.51 -8.25 12.94
N GLU A 35 -2.22 -7.99 13.06
CA GLU A 35 -1.70 -6.63 13.00
C GLU A 35 -1.66 -6.17 11.55
N VAL A 36 -2.27 -5.03 11.28
CA VAL A 36 -2.33 -4.50 9.92
C VAL A 36 -1.76 -3.08 9.87
N ARG A 37 -1.09 -2.79 8.75
CA ARG A 37 -0.63 -1.46 8.40
C ARG A 37 -0.77 -1.33 6.89
N ALA A 38 -0.99 -0.13 6.40
CA ALA A 38 -1.20 0.08 4.97
C ALA A 38 -0.24 1.12 4.42
N ILE A 39 0.16 0.94 3.16
CA ILE A 39 0.92 1.90 2.38
C ILE A 39 0.04 2.37 1.23
N THR A 40 0.03 3.67 0.96
CA THR A 40 -0.58 4.22 -0.25
C THR A 40 0.50 4.84 -1.13
N GLY A 41 0.36 4.68 -2.45
CA GLY A 41 1.27 5.25 -3.42
C GLY A 41 0.99 6.73 -3.69
N ALA A 42 1.72 7.29 -4.66
CA ALA A 42 1.65 8.70 -5.03
C ALA A 42 0.28 9.12 -5.60
N ARG A 43 -0.57 8.16 -5.97
CA ARG A 43 -1.92 8.44 -6.48
C ARG A 43 -2.91 8.85 -5.39
N HIS A 44 -2.54 8.71 -4.13
CA HIS A 44 -3.36 9.21 -3.04
C HIS A 44 -3.30 10.73 -3.04
N SER A 45 -4.40 11.38 -3.38
CA SER A 45 -4.44 12.84 -3.59
C SER A 45 -4.77 13.66 -2.36
N ALA A 46 -5.09 13.02 -1.24
CA ALA A 46 -5.38 13.73 0.00
C ALA A 46 -4.09 14.25 0.64
N GLU A 47 -4.10 15.51 1.06
CA GLU A 47 -3.00 16.06 1.83
C GLU A 47 -3.00 15.49 3.24
N GLY A 48 -1.82 15.29 3.80
CA GLY A 48 -1.69 14.77 5.16
C GLY A 48 -0.25 14.39 5.49
N PRO A 49 -0.01 13.99 6.74
CA PRO A 49 1.33 13.59 7.16
C PRO A 49 1.75 12.27 6.48
N PRO A 50 3.07 12.01 6.42
CA PRO A 50 3.58 10.75 5.83
C PRO A 50 3.06 9.50 6.54
N ARG A 51 2.75 9.63 7.83
CA ARG A 51 2.13 8.55 8.61
C ARG A 51 0.92 9.11 9.32
N GLU A 52 -0.21 8.44 9.18
CA GLU A 52 -1.46 8.90 9.76
C GLU A 52 -2.26 7.71 10.28
N THR A 53 -2.87 7.87 11.44
CA THR A 53 -3.75 6.85 12.01
C THR A 53 -5.18 7.36 11.95
N ILE A 54 -6.04 6.63 11.23
CA ILE A 54 -7.46 6.97 11.07
C ILE A 54 -8.27 5.73 11.48
N ASP A 55 -9.22 5.90 12.39
CA ASP A 55 -10.06 4.81 12.89
C ASP A 55 -9.27 3.59 13.39
N GLY A 56 -8.12 3.84 14.03
CA GLY A 56 -7.25 2.78 14.53
C GLY A 56 -6.40 2.10 13.48
N LEU A 57 -6.44 2.54 12.24
CA LEU A 57 -5.64 1.99 11.13
C LEU A 57 -4.50 2.95 10.80
N THR A 58 -3.29 2.42 10.71
CA THR A 58 -2.10 3.22 10.39
C THR A 58 -1.80 3.14 8.91
N PHE A 59 -1.70 4.30 8.27
CA PHE A 59 -1.40 4.45 6.86
C PHE A 59 -0.05 5.16 6.68
N GLU A 60 0.84 4.52 5.91
CA GLU A 60 2.09 5.11 5.47
C GLU A 60 1.87 5.67 4.06
N ARG A 61 2.16 6.95 3.85
CA ARG A 61 1.91 7.60 2.56
C ARG A 61 3.20 8.08 1.94
N LEU A 62 3.29 7.92 0.62
CA LEU A 62 4.34 8.58 -0.14
C LEU A 62 4.03 10.07 -0.19
N PRO A 63 5.06 10.93 -0.08
CA PRO A 63 4.87 12.36 -0.34
C PRO A 63 4.29 12.54 -1.74
N ALA A 64 3.42 13.54 -1.89
CA ALA A 64 2.90 13.90 -3.20
C ALA A 64 4.09 14.30 -4.08
N ALA A 65 4.43 13.46 -5.05
CA ALA A 65 5.47 13.75 -6.00
C ALA A 65 4.86 14.30 -7.27
N PRO A 66 5.55 15.22 -7.98
CA PRO A 66 5.11 15.60 -9.32
C PRO A 66 4.96 14.34 -10.16
N VAL A 67 3.93 14.31 -11.01
CA VAL A 67 3.75 13.19 -11.94
C VAL A 67 5.02 13.06 -12.76
N PRO A 68 5.71 11.91 -12.76
CA PRO A 68 6.93 11.77 -13.53
C PRO A 68 6.64 12.02 -15.00
N GLY A 69 7.41 12.91 -15.60
CA GLY A 69 7.34 13.13 -17.05
C GLY A 69 7.94 11.94 -17.78
N GLY A 70 7.65 11.84 -19.07
CA GLY A 70 8.24 10.83 -19.92
C GLY A 70 7.20 10.06 -20.71
N PRO A 71 7.64 9.17 -21.63
CA PRO A 71 6.72 8.38 -22.46
C PRO A 71 5.92 7.40 -21.60
N PRO A 72 4.75 6.97 -22.10
CA PRO A 72 3.98 5.90 -21.47
C PRO A 72 4.85 4.64 -21.26
N GLY A 73 4.65 3.95 -20.15
CA GLY A 73 5.46 2.80 -19.78
C GLY A 73 6.60 3.17 -18.86
N LEU A 74 7.40 4.17 -19.19
CA LEU A 74 8.47 4.64 -18.30
C LEU A 74 7.91 5.31 -17.06
N ARG A 75 6.81 6.05 -17.20
CA ARG A 75 6.14 6.71 -16.09
C ARG A 75 5.61 5.69 -15.09
N GLU A 76 4.92 4.67 -15.58
CA GLU A 76 4.38 3.60 -14.75
C GLU A 76 5.50 2.81 -14.09
N TRP A 77 6.59 2.54 -14.81
CA TRP A 77 7.77 1.89 -14.24
C TRP A 77 8.34 2.69 -13.06
N ARG A 78 8.45 4.01 -13.21
CA ARG A 78 8.94 4.87 -12.12
C ARG A 78 8.01 4.87 -10.91
N GLU A 79 6.69 4.87 -11.15
CA GLU A 79 5.70 4.78 -10.07
C GLU A 79 5.85 3.46 -9.32
N ILE A 80 5.99 2.35 -10.05
CA ILE A 80 6.18 1.02 -9.46
C ILE A 80 7.45 0.99 -8.62
N GLU A 81 8.57 1.50 -9.15
CA GLU A 81 9.83 1.51 -8.43
C GLU A 81 9.81 2.40 -7.18
N THR A 82 9.15 3.55 -7.27
CA THR A 82 8.99 4.45 -6.12
C THR A 82 8.18 3.76 -5.01
N LEU A 83 7.09 3.11 -5.37
CA LEU A 83 6.26 2.39 -4.42
C LEU A 83 7.01 1.18 -3.85
N ARG A 84 7.73 0.44 -4.68
CA ARG A 84 8.57 -0.69 -4.23
C ARG A 84 9.56 -0.26 -3.15
N LYS A 85 10.26 0.84 -3.39
CA LYS A 85 11.24 1.35 -2.42
C LYS A 85 10.57 1.73 -1.11
N GLN A 86 9.39 2.32 -1.17
CA GLN A 86 8.62 2.70 0.02
C GLN A 86 8.17 1.46 0.79
N ILE A 87 7.70 0.43 0.08
CA ILE A 87 7.31 -0.84 0.70
C ILE A 87 8.49 -1.44 1.45
N GLU A 88 9.66 -1.49 0.82
CA GLU A 88 10.86 -2.05 1.44
C GLU A 88 11.29 -1.25 2.67
N ARG A 89 11.20 0.08 2.61
CA ARG A 89 11.53 0.94 3.74
C ARG A 89 10.61 0.68 4.94
N VAL A 90 9.31 0.64 4.71
CA VAL A 90 8.35 0.36 5.79
C VAL A 90 8.50 -1.06 6.31
N ALA A 91 8.73 -2.02 5.43
CA ALA A 91 8.94 -3.41 5.84
C ALA A 91 10.20 -3.56 6.69
N HIS A 92 11.23 -2.77 6.43
CA HIS A 92 12.47 -2.80 7.20
C HIS A 92 12.23 -2.34 8.64
N ASP A 93 11.37 -1.34 8.84
CA ASP A 93 11.04 -0.80 10.15
C ASP A 93 10.01 -1.64 10.88
N TRP A 94 8.95 -2.04 10.19
CA TRP A 94 7.79 -2.69 10.83
C TRP A 94 7.85 -4.22 10.81
N ARG A 95 8.63 -4.80 9.92
CA ARG A 95 8.83 -6.26 9.82
C ARG A 95 7.54 -7.04 9.61
N PRO A 96 6.82 -6.84 8.50
CA PRO A 96 5.64 -7.65 8.19
C PRO A 96 5.99 -9.09 7.87
N ASP A 97 5.04 -10.00 8.07
CA ASP A 97 5.16 -11.39 7.71
C ASP A 97 4.66 -11.64 6.29
N ILE A 98 3.70 -10.85 5.83
CA ILE A 98 3.03 -11.00 4.54
C ILE A 98 2.82 -9.63 3.92
N LEU A 99 3.03 -9.54 2.59
CA LEU A 99 2.60 -8.37 1.81
C LEU A 99 1.26 -8.71 1.14
N HIS A 100 0.29 -7.81 1.25
CA HIS A 100 -1.03 -7.98 0.65
C HIS A 100 -1.30 -6.78 -0.26
N ALA A 101 -1.10 -6.97 -1.56
CA ALA A 101 -1.34 -5.93 -2.55
C ALA A 101 -2.80 -5.99 -3.02
N HIS A 102 -3.40 -4.82 -3.13
CA HIS A 102 -4.75 -4.66 -3.66
C HIS A 102 -4.67 -4.07 -5.06
N SER A 103 -5.66 -4.37 -5.92
CA SER A 103 -5.68 -3.75 -7.25
C SER A 103 -5.69 -2.22 -7.14
N PRO A 104 -5.16 -1.49 -8.11
CA PRO A 104 -4.84 -1.91 -9.47
C PRO A 104 -3.48 -2.62 -9.60
N ALA A 105 -3.19 -3.07 -10.82
CA ALA A 105 -2.01 -3.86 -11.14
C ALA A 105 -0.69 -3.21 -10.72
N LEU A 106 -0.62 -1.89 -10.69
CA LEU A 106 0.56 -1.15 -10.29
C LEU A 106 0.96 -1.51 -8.85
N CYS A 107 -0.02 -1.59 -7.94
CA CYS A 107 0.21 -2.03 -6.56
C CYS A 107 0.68 -3.47 -6.51
N GLY A 108 0.09 -4.34 -7.33
CA GLY A 108 0.48 -5.74 -7.43
C GLY A 108 1.91 -5.92 -7.91
N MET A 109 2.31 -5.16 -8.93
CA MET A 109 3.67 -5.23 -9.47
C MET A 109 4.70 -4.71 -8.48
N ALA A 110 4.44 -3.58 -7.83
CA ALA A 110 5.33 -3.05 -6.81
C ALA A 110 5.45 -4.03 -5.63
N GLY A 111 4.33 -4.59 -5.19
CA GLY A 111 4.30 -5.58 -4.12
C GLY A 111 5.08 -6.84 -4.47
N LEU A 112 4.92 -7.35 -5.69
CA LEU A 112 5.64 -8.54 -6.15
C LEU A 112 7.15 -8.32 -6.16
N ARG A 113 7.60 -7.19 -6.67
CA ARG A 113 9.02 -6.86 -6.71
C ARG A 113 9.60 -6.72 -5.30
N ALA A 114 8.88 -6.04 -4.42
CA ALA A 114 9.30 -5.90 -3.02
C ALA A 114 9.32 -7.25 -2.30
N ALA A 115 8.29 -8.06 -2.50
CA ALA A 115 8.21 -9.38 -1.88
C ALA A 115 9.38 -10.27 -2.27
N ARG A 116 9.76 -10.28 -3.55
CA ARG A 116 10.92 -11.04 -4.02
C ARG A 116 12.21 -10.58 -3.37
N ARG A 117 12.41 -9.27 -3.24
CA ARG A 117 13.63 -8.73 -2.63
C ARG A 117 13.68 -8.96 -1.13
N LEU A 118 12.53 -8.96 -0.47
CA LEU A 118 12.43 -9.16 0.98
C LEU A 118 12.32 -10.63 1.39
N GLY A 119 12.05 -11.52 0.44
CA GLY A 119 11.82 -12.92 0.73
C GLY A 119 10.49 -13.17 1.47
N LEU A 120 9.48 -12.35 1.19
CA LEU A 120 8.18 -12.44 1.84
C LEU A 120 7.12 -13.00 0.88
N PRO A 121 6.11 -13.72 1.41
CA PRO A 121 4.96 -14.11 0.60
C PRO A 121 4.11 -12.91 0.24
N LEU A 122 3.49 -12.97 -0.94
CA LEU A 122 2.60 -11.92 -1.44
C LEU A 122 1.22 -12.51 -1.71
N VAL A 123 0.20 -11.80 -1.23
CA VAL A 123 -1.19 -12.02 -1.64
C VAL A 123 -1.58 -10.84 -2.54
N TYR A 124 -2.19 -11.12 -3.68
CA TYR A 124 -2.69 -10.08 -4.57
C TYR A 124 -4.20 -10.22 -4.72
N GLU A 125 -4.92 -9.18 -4.32
CA GLU A 125 -6.37 -9.15 -4.37
C GLU A 125 -6.84 -8.29 -5.53
N ILE A 126 -7.53 -8.91 -6.47
CA ILE A 126 -8.12 -8.23 -7.62
C ILE A 126 -9.54 -7.81 -7.26
N ARG A 127 -9.84 -6.53 -7.41
CA ARG A 127 -11.17 -5.99 -7.19
C ARG A 127 -11.76 -5.52 -8.51
N ALA A 128 -12.96 -5.93 -8.80
CA ALA A 128 -13.69 -5.47 -9.97
C ALA A 128 -14.37 -4.13 -9.69
#